data_3973f1fc8fdddb203e52e789c219e198
#
_entry.id   3973f1fc8fdddb203e52e789c219e198
#
_cell.length_a   1.000
_cell.length_b   1.000
_cell.length_c   1.000
_cell.angle_alpha   90.00
_cell.angle_beta   90.00
_cell.angle_gamma   90.00
#
_symmetry.space_group_name_H-M   'P 1'
#
loop_
_entity.id
_entity.type
_entity.pdbx_description
1 polymer ?
#
loop_
_entity_poly.entity_id
_entity_poly.type
_entity_poly.pdbx_seq_one_letter_code
_entity_poly.pdbx_strand_id
1 'polypeptide(L)'
;MDFVVSTDHLPAPGETVLGREFRMIPGGKGANQACAAGRLARVAIVRMVGRVGCDVFGDQLKANLAAANVDVSAVTGTRVRSTGVALIEVDSTGQNSIVVASGANFAFEPADIESSRAAYRNAKCALFQLETPLETVGAALKIARAEGALTILDPAPAQALSADLLGAVDILTPNESEACILLGRTAARVGIEEVPECARAILGLGVRSVLLKLGEAGCFYADAERQLHSPGFRVQPVDTTAAGDTFNAGLAVALSEDRDLPSALRFANAAAAVSVTRMGAQASVPSREEVDALMNRQ
;
A
#
# COMPACT_ATOMS: atom_id res chain seq x y z
N MET A 1 -7.65 -10.07 6.63
CA MET A 1 -8.74 -10.74 5.88
C MET A 1 -9.94 -9.83 5.89
N ASP A 2 -10.50 -9.50 4.72
CA ASP A 2 -11.63 -8.59 4.59
C ASP A 2 -12.92 -9.41 4.43
N PHE A 3 -13.89 -9.13 5.30
CA PHE A 3 -15.22 -9.72 5.29
C PHE A 3 -16.19 -8.69 4.73
N VAL A 4 -16.60 -8.89 3.48
CA VAL A 4 -17.44 -7.93 2.75
C VAL A 4 -18.86 -8.47 2.68
N VAL A 5 -19.82 -7.68 3.17
CA VAL A 5 -21.26 -7.96 3.06
C VAL A 5 -21.91 -6.85 2.25
N SER A 6 -22.67 -7.24 1.21
CA SER A 6 -23.52 -6.29 0.50
C SER A 6 -24.91 -6.24 1.11
N THR A 7 -25.48 -5.04 1.26
CA THR A 7 -26.79 -4.79 1.86
C THR A 7 -27.61 -3.83 1.01
N ASP A 8 -28.89 -3.65 1.33
CA ASP A 8 -29.70 -2.61 0.69
C ASP A 8 -29.37 -1.21 1.21
N HIS A 9 -29.08 -1.09 2.50
CA HIS A 9 -28.66 0.11 3.19
C HIS A 9 -27.77 -0.27 4.37
N LEU A 10 -26.97 0.68 4.88
CA LEU A 10 -26.16 0.47 6.08
C LEU A 10 -27.08 0.45 7.31
N PRO A 11 -26.91 -0.50 8.26
CA PRO A 11 -27.77 -0.60 9.43
C PRO A 11 -27.65 0.61 10.36
N ALA A 12 -28.79 1.12 10.82
CA ALA A 12 -28.84 2.09 11.91
C ALA A 12 -28.54 1.40 13.26
N PRO A 13 -28.16 2.16 14.31
CA PRO A 13 -27.97 1.60 15.64
C PRO A 13 -29.19 0.81 16.13
N GLY A 14 -29.00 -0.51 16.42
CA GLY A 14 -30.07 -1.42 16.87
C GLY A 14 -30.87 -2.07 15.74
N GLU A 15 -30.58 -1.76 14.49
CA GLU A 15 -31.24 -2.38 13.33
C GLU A 15 -30.54 -3.69 12.93
N THR A 16 -31.34 -4.65 12.48
CA THR A 16 -30.84 -5.88 11.81
C THR A 16 -31.24 -5.85 10.35
N VAL A 17 -30.24 -5.81 9.47
CA VAL A 17 -30.41 -5.83 8.00
C VAL A 17 -29.99 -7.18 7.45
N LEU A 18 -30.77 -7.72 6.52
CA LEU A 18 -30.38 -8.95 5.80
C LEU A 18 -29.40 -8.61 4.68
N GLY A 19 -28.20 -9.19 4.73
CA GLY A 19 -27.21 -9.10 3.66
C GLY A 19 -27.61 -9.91 2.43
N ARG A 20 -27.15 -9.49 1.25
CA ARG A 20 -27.40 -10.17 -0.03
C ARG A 20 -26.27 -11.13 -0.39
N GLU A 21 -25.05 -10.72 -0.25
CA GLU A 21 -23.85 -11.48 -0.59
C GLU A 21 -22.77 -11.31 0.49
N PHE A 22 -22.05 -12.40 0.75
CA PHE A 22 -20.89 -12.39 1.65
C PHE A 22 -19.65 -12.86 0.91
N ARG A 23 -18.54 -12.15 1.06
CA ARG A 23 -17.24 -12.54 0.49
C ARG A 23 -16.14 -12.41 1.53
N MET A 24 -15.20 -13.35 1.51
CA MET A 24 -13.94 -13.26 2.23
C MET A 24 -12.85 -12.96 1.20
N ILE A 25 -12.13 -11.85 1.38
CA ILE A 25 -11.15 -11.36 0.41
C ILE A 25 -9.80 -11.19 1.14
N PRO A 26 -8.71 -11.74 0.61
CA PRO A 26 -7.37 -11.41 1.10
C PRO A 26 -7.13 -9.90 1.00
N GLY A 27 -6.79 -9.26 2.14
CA GLY A 27 -6.59 -7.82 2.23
C GLY A 27 -5.42 -7.46 3.13
N GLY A 28 -5.35 -6.18 3.49
CA GLY A 28 -4.26 -5.55 4.21
C GLY A 28 -3.24 -4.92 3.26
N LYS A 29 -2.92 -3.63 3.48
CA LYS A 29 -2.08 -2.82 2.57
C LYS A 29 -0.72 -3.46 2.29
N GLY A 30 -0.02 -3.94 3.32
CA GLY A 30 1.26 -4.61 3.15
C GLY A 30 1.15 -5.87 2.29
N ALA A 31 0.11 -6.69 2.50
CA ALA A 31 -0.14 -7.89 1.71
C ALA A 31 -0.54 -7.55 0.26
N ASN A 32 -1.34 -6.49 0.05
CA ASN A 32 -1.71 -6.00 -1.28
C ASN A 32 -0.47 -5.57 -2.07
N GLN A 33 0.40 -4.77 -1.44
CA GLN A 33 1.65 -4.30 -2.04
C GLN A 33 2.61 -5.46 -2.32
N ALA A 34 2.74 -6.42 -1.40
CA ALA A 34 3.58 -7.60 -1.61
C ALA A 34 3.05 -8.49 -2.76
N CYS A 35 1.73 -8.76 -2.79
CA CYS A 35 1.09 -9.50 -3.87
C CYS A 35 1.32 -8.82 -5.23
N ALA A 36 1.13 -7.49 -5.28
CA ALA A 36 1.36 -6.73 -6.50
C ALA A 36 2.83 -6.78 -6.94
N ALA A 37 3.77 -6.58 -6.01
CA ALA A 37 5.18 -6.67 -6.31
C ALA A 37 5.57 -8.07 -6.83
N GLY A 38 5.05 -9.14 -6.21
CA GLY A 38 5.35 -10.52 -6.61
C GLY A 38 4.85 -10.87 -8.02
N ARG A 39 3.71 -10.31 -8.45
CA ARG A 39 3.18 -10.49 -9.81
C ARG A 39 3.89 -9.62 -10.85
N LEU A 40 4.40 -8.47 -10.44
CA LEU A 40 5.05 -7.51 -11.34
C LEU A 40 6.55 -7.74 -11.50
N ALA A 41 7.22 -8.33 -10.51
CA ALA A 41 8.66 -8.57 -10.53
C ALA A 41 9.03 -9.69 -11.54
N ARG A 42 10.10 -9.46 -12.32
CA ARG A 42 10.66 -10.48 -13.24
C ARG A 42 11.82 -11.24 -12.63
N VAL A 43 12.71 -10.54 -11.95
CA VAL A 43 13.95 -11.10 -11.40
C VAL A 43 14.13 -10.83 -9.91
N ALA A 44 13.44 -9.82 -9.36
CA ALA A 44 13.53 -9.51 -7.95
C ALA A 44 12.79 -10.56 -7.10
N ILE A 45 13.39 -10.96 -5.98
CA ILE A 45 12.71 -11.75 -4.95
C ILE A 45 11.93 -10.79 -4.06
N VAL A 46 10.63 -10.97 -3.98
CA VAL A 46 9.75 -10.21 -3.09
C VAL A 46 9.61 -10.97 -1.77
N ARG A 47 9.91 -10.32 -0.65
CA ARG A 47 9.78 -10.89 0.69
C ARG A 47 8.76 -10.10 1.48
N MET A 48 7.88 -10.79 2.20
CA MET A 48 6.97 -10.17 3.16
C MET A 48 7.48 -10.40 4.57
N VAL A 49 7.62 -9.30 5.33
CA VAL A 49 7.89 -9.33 6.77
C VAL A 49 6.62 -8.88 7.49
N GLY A 50 6.09 -9.69 8.39
CA GLY A 50 4.82 -9.37 9.04
C GLY A 50 4.39 -10.42 10.05
N ARG A 51 3.17 -10.23 10.59
CA ARG A 51 2.62 -11.12 11.61
C ARG A 51 1.16 -11.48 11.32
N VAL A 52 0.81 -12.75 11.50
CA VAL A 52 -0.56 -13.27 11.41
C VAL A 52 -0.90 -14.06 12.67
N GLY A 53 -2.18 -14.32 12.91
CA GLY A 53 -2.61 -15.27 13.93
C GLY A 53 -2.25 -16.70 13.52
N CYS A 54 -2.09 -17.59 14.52
CA CYS A 54 -2.03 -19.03 14.27
C CYS A 54 -3.46 -19.57 14.07
N ASP A 55 -4.13 -19.12 13.03
CA ASP A 55 -5.50 -19.45 12.66
C ASP A 55 -5.65 -19.67 11.15
N VAL A 56 -6.83 -20.12 10.72
CA VAL A 56 -7.12 -20.43 9.33
C VAL A 56 -6.92 -19.23 8.40
N PHE A 57 -7.18 -18.02 8.86
CA PHE A 57 -7.01 -16.81 8.04
C PHE A 57 -5.53 -16.47 7.84
N GLY A 58 -4.69 -16.66 8.87
CA GLY A 58 -3.25 -16.50 8.76
C GLY A 58 -2.65 -17.46 7.73
N ASP A 59 -3.07 -18.72 7.75
CA ASP A 59 -2.61 -19.74 6.80
C ASP A 59 -3.07 -19.40 5.37
N GLN A 60 -4.34 -18.98 5.19
CA GLN A 60 -4.87 -18.57 3.88
C GLN A 60 -4.14 -17.36 3.31
N LEU A 61 -3.88 -16.32 4.12
CA LEU A 61 -3.17 -15.12 3.68
C LEU A 61 -1.73 -15.43 3.27
N LYS A 62 -1.02 -16.29 4.01
CA LYS A 62 0.32 -16.74 3.64
C LYS A 62 0.31 -17.55 2.35
N ALA A 63 -0.64 -18.47 2.19
CA ALA A 63 -0.78 -19.26 0.97
C ALA A 63 -1.08 -18.39 -0.25
N ASN A 64 -1.94 -17.38 -0.10
CA ASN A 64 -2.26 -16.43 -1.17
C ASN A 64 -1.04 -15.60 -1.61
N LEU A 65 -0.23 -15.12 -0.67
CA LEU A 65 1.00 -14.40 -0.98
C LEU A 65 2.03 -15.31 -1.67
N ALA A 66 2.21 -16.54 -1.19
CA ALA A 66 3.10 -17.51 -1.82
C ALA A 66 2.68 -17.81 -3.27
N ALA A 67 1.37 -17.94 -3.54
CA ALA A 67 0.84 -18.11 -4.90
C ALA A 67 1.09 -16.89 -5.80
N ALA A 68 1.34 -15.71 -5.21
CA ALA A 68 1.74 -14.49 -5.92
C ALA A 68 3.27 -14.30 -6.01
N ASN A 69 4.07 -15.36 -5.85
CA ASN A 69 5.53 -15.35 -5.87
C ASN A 69 6.19 -14.51 -4.76
N VAL A 70 5.56 -14.43 -3.58
CA VAL A 70 6.12 -13.75 -2.41
C VAL A 70 6.73 -14.76 -1.46
N ASP A 71 7.97 -14.56 -1.04
CA ASP A 71 8.58 -15.29 0.05
C ASP A 71 7.95 -14.84 1.39
N VAL A 72 7.24 -15.77 2.03
CA VAL A 72 6.54 -15.58 3.29
C VAL A 72 7.27 -16.14 4.50
N SER A 73 8.54 -16.54 4.35
CA SER A 73 9.34 -17.15 5.43
C SER A 73 9.49 -16.24 6.65
N ALA A 74 9.43 -14.92 6.47
CA ALA A 74 9.46 -13.91 7.53
C ALA A 74 8.06 -13.45 7.97
N VAL A 75 6.97 -14.10 7.52
CA VAL A 75 5.62 -13.89 8.07
C VAL A 75 5.40 -14.84 9.23
N THR A 76 5.53 -14.31 10.45
CA THR A 76 5.47 -15.10 11.70
C THR A 76 4.04 -15.26 12.20
N GLY A 77 3.77 -16.41 12.86
CA GLY A 77 2.49 -16.66 13.51
C GLY A 77 2.50 -16.27 14.99
N THR A 78 1.39 -15.77 15.51
CA THR A 78 1.20 -15.55 16.95
C THR A 78 -0.05 -16.26 17.47
N ARG A 79 0.02 -16.76 18.72
CA ARG A 79 -1.14 -17.33 19.43
C ARG A 79 -1.80 -16.31 20.39
N VAL A 80 -1.21 -15.13 20.51
CA VAL A 80 -1.71 -14.09 21.46
C VAL A 80 -2.89 -13.34 20.87
N ARG A 81 -2.91 -13.16 19.53
CA ARG A 81 -3.99 -12.45 18.82
C ARG A 81 -4.34 -13.21 17.53
N SER A 82 -5.62 -13.12 17.16
CA SER A 82 -6.09 -13.60 15.85
C SER A 82 -5.48 -12.78 14.70
N THR A 83 -5.50 -13.33 13.50
CA THR A 83 -5.23 -12.57 12.28
C THR A 83 -6.11 -11.31 12.19
N GLY A 84 -5.56 -10.21 11.73
CA GLY A 84 -6.31 -8.96 11.53
C GLY A 84 -7.43 -9.15 10.50
N VAL A 85 -8.59 -8.53 10.79
CA VAL A 85 -9.76 -8.59 9.92
C VAL A 85 -10.34 -7.19 9.71
N ALA A 86 -10.96 -6.95 8.55
CA ALA A 86 -11.83 -5.82 8.30
C ALA A 86 -13.26 -6.33 8.08
N LEU A 87 -14.22 -5.73 8.76
CA LEU A 87 -15.66 -5.92 8.53
C LEU A 87 -16.11 -4.77 7.65
N ILE A 88 -16.60 -5.09 6.47
CA ILE A 88 -16.93 -4.10 5.43
C ILE A 88 -18.37 -4.34 5.00
N GLU A 89 -19.21 -3.38 5.26
CA GLU A 89 -20.59 -3.34 4.77
C GLU A 89 -20.65 -2.40 3.58
N VAL A 90 -21.30 -2.82 2.50
CA VAL A 90 -21.45 -2.01 1.28
C VAL A 90 -22.91 -1.96 0.91
N ASP A 91 -23.49 -0.77 0.83
CA ASP A 91 -24.88 -0.59 0.45
C ASP A 91 -25.10 -0.56 -1.08
N SER A 92 -26.38 -0.53 -1.49
CA SER A 92 -26.78 -0.50 -2.89
C SER A 92 -26.32 0.75 -3.66
N THR A 93 -25.90 1.81 -2.96
CA THR A 93 -25.37 3.05 -3.55
C THR A 93 -23.84 3.04 -3.65
N GLY A 94 -23.17 1.99 -3.11
CA GLY A 94 -21.73 1.88 -3.04
C GLY A 94 -21.09 2.59 -1.84
N GLN A 95 -21.89 3.13 -0.90
CA GLN A 95 -21.36 3.62 0.37
C GLN A 95 -20.91 2.44 1.23
N ASN A 96 -19.84 2.64 1.99
CA ASN A 96 -19.32 1.59 2.86
C ASN A 96 -19.17 2.05 4.31
N SER A 97 -19.23 1.09 5.21
CA SER A 97 -18.86 1.20 6.61
C SER A 97 -17.80 0.15 6.92
N ILE A 98 -16.68 0.56 7.50
CA ILE A 98 -15.53 -0.31 7.72
C ILE A 98 -15.11 -0.28 9.19
N VAL A 99 -15.03 -1.47 9.81
CA VAL A 99 -14.45 -1.65 11.13
C VAL A 99 -13.25 -2.57 11.01
N VAL A 100 -12.08 -2.10 11.46
CA VAL A 100 -10.83 -2.87 11.43
C VAL A 100 -10.49 -3.38 12.83
N ALA A 101 -10.33 -4.69 12.96
CA ALA A 101 -9.70 -5.33 14.10
C ALA A 101 -8.27 -5.72 13.71
N SER A 102 -7.28 -4.95 14.14
CA SER A 102 -5.88 -5.09 13.72
C SER A 102 -5.24 -6.42 14.11
N GLY A 103 -5.74 -7.09 15.18
CA GLY A 103 -5.31 -8.42 15.57
C GLY A 103 -3.79 -8.57 15.71
N ALA A 104 -3.24 -9.56 15.01
CA ALA A 104 -1.82 -9.89 15.02
C ALA A 104 -0.93 -8.75 14.49
N ASN A 105 -1.42 -7.86 13.64
CA ASN A 105 -0.67 -6.69 13.16
C ASN A 105 -0.21 -5.81 14.33
N PHE A 106 -1.04 -5.66 15.38
CA PHE A 106 -0.70 -4.86 16.57
C PHE A 106 0.01 -5.67 17.67
N ALA A 107 0.31 -6.95 17.41
CA ALA A 107 1.24 -7.75 18.20
C ALA A 107 2.63 -7.87 17.52
N PHE A 108 2.85 -7.11 16.46
CA PHE A 108 4.12 -7.08 15.73
C PHE A 108 5.02 -6.00 16.34
N GLU A 109 6.09 -6.45 17.00
CA GLU A 109 6.94 -5.61 17.84
C GLU A 109 8.31 -5.35 17.18
N PRO A 110 9.08 -4.32 17.62
CA PRO A 110 10.42 -4.07 17.11
C PRO A 110 11.39 -5.26 17.23
N ALA A 111 11.23 -6.10 18.26
CA ALA A 111 12.01 -7.33 18.43
C ALA A 111 11.76 -8.36 17.31
N ASP A 112 10.55 -8.41 16.76
CA ASP A 112 10.23 -9.30 15.63
C ASP A 112 10.95 -8.82 14.35
N ILE A 113 11.07 -7.49 14.18
CA ILE A 113 11.83 -6.89 13.07
C ILE A 113 13.30 -7.25 13.17
N GLU A 114 13.91 -7.11 14.36
CA GLU A 114 15.30 -7.50 14.56
C GLU A 114 15.52 -9.00 14.28
N SER A 115 14.60 -9.85 14.72
CA SER A 115 14.64 -11.29 14.43
C SER A 115 14.53 -11.60 12.94
N SER A 116 13.86 -10.72 12.19
CA SER A 116 13.64 -10.82 10.74
C SER A 116 14.70 -10.05 9.92
N ARG A 117 15.76 -9.52 10.53
CA ARG A 117 16.79 -8.69 9.87
C ARG A 117 17.34 -9.34 8.60
N ALA A 118 17.47 -10.67 8.56
CA ALA A 118 17.94 -11.39 7.39
C ALA A 118 17.08 -11.18 6.13
N ALA A 119 15.78 -10.87 6.29
CA ALA A 119 14.88 -10.59 5.17
C ALA A 119 15.20 -9.27 4.45
N TYR A 120 15.88 -8.34 5.12
CA TYR A 120 16.26 -7.03 4.56
C TYR A 120 17.60 -7.07 3.80
N ARG A 121 18.41 -8.13 3.98
CA ARG A 121 19.71 -8.23 3.31
C ARG A 121 19.57 -8.20 1.79
N ASN A 122 20.39 -7.35 1.15
CA ASN A 122 20.41 -7.15 -0.31
C ASN A 122 19.08 -6.67 -0.88
N ALA A 123 18.16 -6.13 -0.05
CA ALA A 123 16.95 -5.50 -0.55
C ALA A 123 17.32 -4.18 -1.24
N LYS A 124 16.91 -3.99 -2.49
CA LYS A 124 17.06 -2.72 -3.20
C LYS A 124 16.01 -1.69 -2.76
N CYS A 125 14.77 -2.15 -2.50
CA CYS A 125 13.66 -1.34 -2.02
C CYS A 125 12.95 -2.03 -0.86
N ALA A 126 12.41 -1.25 0.07
CA ALA A 126 11.57 -1.71 1.16
C ALA A 126 10.33 -0.82 1.25
N LEU A 127 9.14 -1.44 1.19
CA LEU A 127 7.83 -0.80 1.26
C LEU A 127 7.27 -0.89 2.67
N PHE A 128 6.71 0.21 3.17
CA PHE A 128 6.10 0.31 4.49
C PHE A 128 4.73 0.96 4.42
N GLN A 129 3.84 0.63 5.35
CA GLN A 129 2.51 1.20 5.55
C GLN A 129 2.27 1.41 7.05
N LEU A 130 1.13 1.97 7.43
CA LEU A 130 0.84 2.33 8.83
C LEU A 130 -0.26 1.45 9.46
N GLU A 131 -0.42 0.22 9.01
CA GLU A 131 -1.34 -0.77 9.60
C GLU A 131 -0.71 -1.60 10.73
N THR A 132 0.52 -1.31 11.10
CA THR A 132 1.27 -1.89 12.23
C THR A 132 1.72 -0.79 13.18
N PRO A 133 2.17 -1.08 14.42
CA PRO A 133 2.60 -0.05 15.36
C PRO A 133 3.72 0.83 14.78
N LEU A 134 3.64 2.15 14.98
CA LEU A 134 4.60 3.11 14.45
C LEU A 134 6.04 2.84 14.93
N GLU A 135 6.20 2.36 16.15
CA GLU A 135 7.51 1.98 16.67
C GLU A 135 8.14 0.83 15.89
N THR A 136 7.31 -0.15 15.49
CA THR A 136 7.73 -1.28 14.66
C THR A 136 8.09 -0.82 13.25
N VAL A 137 7.28 0.06 12.66
CA VAL A 137 7.59 0.68 11.36
C VAL A 137 8.90 1.45 11.43
N GLY A 138 9.11 2.25 12.49
CA GLY A 138 10.35 3.00 12.70
C GLY A 138 11.58 2.10 12.86
N ALA A 139 11.45 0.97 13.57
CA ALA A 139 12.53 -0.02 13.68
C ALA A 139 12.86 -0.65 12.33
N ALA A 140 11.82 -1.01 11.56
CA ALA A 140 11.96 -1.63 10.24
C ALA A 140 12.60 -0.67 9.21
N LEU A 141 12.21 0.60 9.20
CA LEU A 141 12.82 1.65 8.38
C LEU A 141 14.32 1.80 8.66
N LYS A 142 14.71 1.81 9.94
CA LYS A 142 16.12 1.91 10.34
C LYS A 142 16.96 0.72 9.88
N ILE A 143 16.41 -0.50 10.00
CA ILE A 143 17.07 -1.73 9.52
C ILE A 143 17.19 -1.71 8.00
N ALA A 144 16.11 -1.40 7.27
CA ALA A 144 16.13 -1.35 5.81
C ALA A 144 17.21 -0.38 5.29
N ARG A 145 17.31 0.82 5.88
CA ARG A 145 18.35 1.80 5.53
C ARG A 145 19.74 1.31 5.87
N ALA A 146 19.93 0.67 7.02
CA ALA A 146 21.22 0.13 7.42
C ALA A 146 21.71 -0.99 6.48
N GLU A 147 20.78 -1.73 5.87
CA GLU A 147 21.05 -2.74 4.83
C GLU A 147 21.15 -2.12 3.41
N GLY A 148 21.03 -0.80 3.28
CA GLY A 148 21.18 -0.06 2.01
C GLY A 148 19.95 -0.04 1.11
N ALA A 149 18.78 -0.45 1.61
CA ALA A 149 17.54 -0.43 0.83
C ALA A 149 16.97 1.00 0.72
N LEU A 150 16.42 1.34 -0.44
CA LEU A 150 15.58 2.52 -0.64
C LEU A 150 14.27 2.33 0.15
N THR A 151 13.96 3.25 1.06
CA THR A 151 12.76 3.15 1.90
C THR A 151 11.60 3.95 1.30
N ILE A 152 10.47 3.28 1.08
CA ILE A 152 9.25 3.87 0.54
C ILE A 152 8.15 3.69 1.59
N LEU A 153 7.56 4.79 2.06
CA LEU A 153 6.45 4.76 3.02
C LEU A 153 5.17 5.24 2.36
N ASP A 154 4.18 4.36 2.36
CA ASP A 154 2.77 4.70 2.10
C ASP A 154 2.14 5.13 3.43
N PRO A 155 1.84 6.42 3.65
CA PRO A 155 1.37 6.90 4.94
C PRO A 155 -0.12 6.61 5.16
N ALA A 156 -0.51 5.37 4.97
CA ALA A 156 -1.90 4.89 5.01
C ALA A 156 -2.08 3.77 6.05
N PRO A 157 -3.09 3.89 6.96
CA PRO A 157 -3.99 5.04 7.15
C PRO A 157 -3.26 6.28 7.67
N ALA A 158 -3.64 7.46 7.15
CA ALA A 158 -2.93 8.69 7.46
C ALA A 158 -3.06 9.09 8.94
N GLN A 159 -1.94 9.45 9.55
CA GLN A 159 -1.83 9.90 10.92
C GLN A 159 -0.60 10.81 11.08
N ALA A 160 -0.49 11.52 12.20
CA ALA A 160 0.68 12.33 12.49
C ALA A 160 1.94 11.45 12.61
N LEU A 161 3.01 11.85 11.95
CA LEU A 161 4.30 11.16 11.96
C LEU A 161 5.37 12.04 12.58
N SER A 162 6.28 11.44 13.36
CA SER A 162 7.40 12.16 13.94
C SER A 162 8.46 12.51 12.88
N ALA A 163 9.20 13.59 13.09
CA ALA A 163 10.30 13.97 12.23
C ALA A 163 11.38 12.87 12.13
N ASP A 164 11.63 12.14 13.23
CA ASP A 164 12.57 11.01 13.24
C ASP A 164 12.15 9.88 12.30
N LEU A 165 10.84 9.56 12.26
CA LEU A 165 10.31 8.55 11.35
C LEU A 165 10.41 9.04 9.91
N LEU A 166 9.97 10.28 9.63
CA LEU A 166 10.02 10.87 8.29
C LEU A 166 11.44 11.01 7.77
N GLY A 167 12.40 11.34 8.63
CA GLY A 167 13.83 11.41 8.29
C GLY A 167 14.45 10.06 7.90
N ALA A 168 13.77 8.94 8.22
CA ALA A 168 14.17 7.60 7.78
C ALA A 168 13.52 7.16 6.46
N VAL A 169 12.65 7.99 5.86
CA VAL A 169 11.92 7.71 4.61
C VAL A 169 12.60 8.39 3.44
N ASP A 170 12.95 7.62 2.41
CA ASP A 170 13.50 8.17 1.17
C ASP A 170 12.39 8.71 0.26
N ILE A 171 11.27 7.96 0.11
CA ILE A 171 10.11 8.39 -0.69
C ILE A 171 8.84 8.20 0.13
N LEU A 172 8.13 9.29 0.40
CA LEU A 172 6.80 9.27 0.99
C LEU A 172 5.74 9.31 -0.11
N THR A 173 4.76 8.38 -0.08
CA THR A 173 3.81 8.22 -1.20
C THR A 173 2.33 8.45 -0.79
N PRO A 174 1.95 9.63 -0.28
CA PRO A 174 0.57 9.91 0.07
C PRO A 174 -0.32 10.07 -1.18
N ASN A 175 -1.62 9.78 -1.02
CA ASN A 175 -2.63 10.33 -1.89
C ASN A 175 -3.02 11.76 -1.43
N GLU A 176 -3.94 12.42 -2.15
CA GLU A 176 -4.36 13.80 -1.86
C GLU A 176 -4.92 13.96 -0.44
N SER A 177 -5.81 13.03 -0.02
CA SER A 177 -6.41 13.08 1.32
C SER A 177 -5.39 12.82 2.43
N GLU A 178 -4.49 11.86 2.23
CA GLU A 178 -3.40 11.53 3.15
C GLU A 178 -2.43 12.72 3.27
N ALA A 179 -2.12 13.39 2.16
CA ALA A 179 -1.29 14.59 2.14
C ALA A 179 -1.90 15.72 2.98
N CYS A 180 -3.21 15.95 2.84
CA CYS A 180 -3.92 16.93 3.66
C CYS A 180 -3.83 16.61 5.17
N ILE A 181 -4.07 15.34 5.54
CA ILE A 181 -4.01 14.91 6.95
C ILE A 181 -2.60 15.06 7.52
N LEU A 182 -1.55 14.68 6.77
CA LEU A 182 -0.16 14.86 7.18
C LEU A 182 0.20 16.32 7.45
N LEU A 183 -0.42 17.24 6.72
CA LEU A 183 -0.26 18.69 6.89
C LEU A 183 -1.21 19.28 7.96
N GLY A 184 -1.91 18.45 8.74
CA GLY A 184 -2.84 18.89 9.76
C GLY A 184 -4.12 19.54 9.21
N ARG A 185 -4.47 19.25 7.95
CA ARG A 185 -5.67 19.76 7.26
C ARG A 185 -6.76 18.69 7.23
N THR A 186 -7.99 19.09 6.99
CA THR A 186 -9.09 18.17 6.70
C THR A 186 -8.80 17.41 5.39
N ALA A 187 -9.12 16.10 5.37
CA ALA A 187 -9.00 15.29 4.19
C ALA A 187 -9.78 15.88 3.00
N ALA A 188 -9.10 16.13 1.90
CA ALA A 188 -9.69 16.74 0.70
C ALA A 188 -8.90 16.31 -0.55
N ARG A 189 -9.47 16.56 -1.73
CA ARG A 189 -8.71 16.56 -2.97
C ARG A 189 -7.83 17.80 -3.04
N VAL A 190 -6.69 17.67 -3.69
CA VAL A 190 -5.76 18.78 -3.95
C VAL A 190 -5.91 19.21 -5.40
N GLY A 191 -6.23 20.48 -5.64
CA GLY A 191 -6.30 21.02 -7.00
C GLY A 191 -4.95 20.87 -7.71
N ILE A 192 -4.96 20.58 -9.00
CA ILE A 192 -3.71 20.31 -9.76
C ILE A 192 -2.70 21.47 -9.65
N GLU A 193 -3.18 22.69 -9.57
CA GLU A 193 -2.36 23.90 -9.41
C GLU A 193 -1.73 24.01 -8.01
N GLU A 194 -2.33 23.36 -7.01
CA GLU A 194 -1.88 23.37 -5.60
C GLU A 194 -0.87 22.24 -5.31
N VAL A 195 -0.77 21.25 -6.21
CA VAL A 195 0.08 20.06 -6.03
C VAL A 195 1.54 20.41 -5.74
N PRO A 196 2.21 21.36 -6.45
CA PRO A 196 3.60 21.71 -6.16
C PRO A 196 3.79 22.35 -4.78
N GLU A 197 2.81 23.14 -4.32
CA GLU A 197 2.85 23.75 -2.99
C GLU A 197 2.63 22.71 -1.89
N CYS A 198 1.65 21.82 -2.10
CA CYS A 198 1.40 20.68 -1.21
C CYS A 198 2.64 19.78 -1.07
N ALA A 199 3.29 19.44 -2.17
CA ALA A 199 4.53 18.67 -2.17
C ALA A 199 5.64 19.37 -1.39
N ARG A 200 5.82 20.69 -1.59
CA ARG A 200 6.82 21.48 -0.86
C ARG A 200 6.54 21.51 0.64
N ALA A 201 5.27 21.64 1.04
CA ALA A 201 4.87 21.61 2.44
C ALA A 201 5.19 20.26 3.09
N ILE A 202 4.97 19.15 2.39
CA ILE A 202 5.31 17.80 2.87
C ILE A 202 6.83 17.61 2.98
N LEU A 203 7.62 18.09 2.03
CA LEU A 203 9.09 18.09 2.13
C LEU A 203 9.55 18.84 3.38
N GLY A 204 8.86 19.93 3.75
CA GLY A 204 9.08 20.68 4.98
C GLY A 204 8.90 19.89 6.27
N LEU A 205 8.23 18.73 6.23
CA LEU A 205 8.11 17.81 7.37
C LEU A 205 9.38 16.97 7.59
N GLY A 206 10.38 17.05 6.69
CA GLY A 206 11.69 16.41 6.85
C GLY A 206 11.89 15.12 6.04
N VAL A 207 10.97 14.77 5.16
CA VAL A 207 11.15 13.64 4.23
C VAL A 207 12.07 14.04 3.07
N ARG A 208 12.85 13.08 2.53
CA ARG A 208 13.79 13.33 1.43
C ARG A 208 13.10 13.64 0.11
N SER A 209 12.04 12.89 -0.22
CA SER A 209 11.20 13.13 -1.38
C SER A 209 9.76 12.72 -1.13
N VAL A 210 8.85 13.31 -1.89
CA VAL A 210 7.43 13.00 -1.86
C VAL A 210 6.94 12.63 -3.24
N LEU A 211 6.04 11.66 -3.31
CA LEU A 211 5.35 11.23 -4.51
C LEU A 211 3.84 11.26 -4.25
N LEU A 212 3.18 12.34 -4.65
CA LEU A 212 1.74 12.51 -4.51
C LEU A 212 1.01 11.66 -5.56
N LYS A 213 0.13 10.77 -5.11
CA LYS A 213 -0.78 9.99 -5.97
C LYS A 213 -2.03 10.83 -6.26
N LEU A 214 -2.30 11.13 -7.54
CA LEU A 214 -3.33 12.06 -8.00
C LEU A 214 -4.48 11.36 -8.75
N GLY A 215 -4.72 10.08 -8.48
CA GLY A 215 -5.74 9.29 -9.15
C GLY A 215 -5.58 9.27 -10.67
N GLU A 216 -6.60 9.69 -11.41
CA GLU A 216 -6.57 9.71 -12.88
C GLU A 216 -5.55 10.70 -13.47
N ALA A 217 -5.17 11.73 -12.71
CA ALA A 217 -4.12 12.68 -13.12
C ALA A 217 -2.70 12.09 -13.03
N GLY A 218 -2.55 10.88 -12.50
CA GLY A 218 -1.27 10.18 -12.37
C GLY A 218 -0.58 10.48 -11.05
N CYS A 219 0.68 10.96 -11.08
CA CYS A 219 1.43 11.25 -9.87
C CYS A 219 2.38 12.44 -10.05
N PHE A 220 2.75 13.05 -8.92
CA PHE A 220 3.69 14.18 -8.88
C PHE A 220 4.80 13.88 -7.87
N TYR A 221 6.01 13.81 -8.36
CA TYR A 221 7.22 13.65 -7.55
C TYR A 221 7.88 15.00 -7.27
N ALA A 222 8.39 15.19 -6.06
CA ALA A 222 9.23 16.31 -5.69
C ALA A 222 10.33 15.89 -4.71
N ASP A 223 11.52 16.43 -4.90
CA ASP A 223 12.64 16.43 -3.95
C ASP A 223 13.23 17.86 -3.84
N ALA A 224 14.39 18.00 -3.23
CA ALA A 224 15.05 19.30 -3.04
C ALA A 224 15.49 19.96 -4.37
N GLU A 225 15.70 19.18 -5.43
CA GLU A 225 16.33 19.63 -6.68
C GLU A 225 15.35 19.69 -7.83
N ARG A 226 14.31 18.84 -7.86
CA ARG A 226 13.47 18.64 -9.03
C ARG A 226 12.01 18.36 -8.67
N GLN A 227 11.16 18.64 -9.62
CA GLN A 227 9.74 18.28 -9.63
C GLN A 227 9.41 17.61 -10.95
N LEU A 228 8.57 16.57 -10.93
CA LEU A 228 8.21 15.79 -12.08
C LEU A 228 6.75 15.34 -11.98
N HIS A 229 5.92 15.73 -12.94
CA HIS A 229 4.59 15.17 -13.11
C HIS A 229 4.63 14.02 -14.12
N SER A 230 4.09 12.87 -13.74
CA SER A 230 3.90 11.72 -14.62
C SER A 230 2.39 11.51 -14.81
N PRO A 231 1.86 11.73 -16.03
CA PRO A 231 0.42 11.63 -16.28
C PRO A 231 -0.08 10.19 -16.10
N GLY A 232 -1.35 10.06 -15.72
CA GLY A 232 -2.03 8.78 -15.64
C GLY A 232 -2.37 8.20 -17.02
N PHE A 233 -2.70 6.91 -17.05
CA PHE A 233 -3.20 6.23 -18.25
C PHE A 233 -4.71 6.32 -18.33
N ARG A 234 -5.25 6.49 -19.52
CA ARG A 234 -6.69 6.52 -19.75
C ARG A 234 -7.25 5.10 -19.77
N VAL A 235 -8.07 4.79 -18.76
CA VAL A 235 -8.77 3.52 -18.64
C VAL A 235 -10.19 3.75 -18.13
N GLN A 236 -11.07 2.76 -18.27
CA GLN A 236 -12.40 2.80 -17.67
C GLN A 236 -12.33 2.09 -16.30
N PRO A 237 -12.46 2.83 -15.19
CA PRO A 237 -12.37 2.23 -13.86
C PRO A 237 -13.64 1.41 -13.54
N VAL A 238 -13.43 0.28 -12.87
CA VAL A 238 -14.46 -0.61 -12.32
C VAL A 238 -14.41 -0.58 -10.79
N ASP A 239 -13.19 -0.68 -10.23
CA ASP A 239 -12.96 -0.69 -8.79
C ASP A 239 -11.57 -0.08 -8.50
N THR A 240 -11.52 0.92 -7.62
CA THR A 240 -10.26 1.60 -7.26
C THR A 240 -9.58 1.03 -6.02
N THR A 241 -10.14 -0.05 -5.45
CA THR A 241 -9.56 -0.73 -4.28
C THR A 241 -8.13 -1.17 -4.57
N ALA A 242 -7.22 -0.89 -3.65
CA ALA A 242 -5.78 -1.20 -3.72
C ALA A 242 -5.03 -0.63 -4.95
N ALA A 243 -5.58 0.37 -5.67
CA ALA A 243 -4.86 1.05 -6.75
C ALA A 243 -3.57 1.70 -6.25
N GLY A 244 -3.60 2.37 -5.09
CA GLY A 244 -2.42 2.93 -4.44
C GLY A 244 -1.40 1.89 -4.00
N ASP A 245 -1.86 0.71 -3.56
CA ASP A 245 -0.98 -0.42 -3.21
C ASP A 245 -0.27 -0.96 -4.46
N THR A 246 -1.02 -1.12 -5.56
CA THR A 246 -0.47 -1.56 -6.85
C THR A 246 0.51 -0.54 -7.42
N PHE A 247 0.21 0.76 -7.27
CA PHE A 247 1.13 1.84 -7.64
C PHE A 247 2.46 1.74 -6.88
N ASN A 248 2.41 1.66 -5.55
CA ASN A 248 3.61 1.58 -4.70
C ASN A 248 4.45 0.34 -5.01
N ALA A 249 3.80 -0.81 -5.23
CA ALA A 249 4.46 -2.03 -5.66
C ALA A 249 5.14 -1.88 -7.03
N GLY A 250 4.44 -1.31 -8.00
CA GLY A 250 4.99 -1.01 -9.34
C GLY A 250 6.19 -0.09 -9.27
N LEU A 251 6.14 0.97 -8.46
CA LEU A 251 7.25 1.88 -8.22
C LEU A 251 8.47 1.12 -7.67
N ALA A 252 8.29 0.36 -6.59
CA ALA A 252 9.38 -0.37 -5.96
C ALA A 252 10.00 -1.42 -6.88
N VAL A 253 9.18 -2.16 -7.64
CA VAL A 253 9.66 -3.13 -8.64
C VAL A 253 10.48 -2.42 -9.72
N ALA A 254 9.98 -1.33 -10.29
CA ALA A 254 10.66 -0.60 -11.34
C ALA A 254 12.00 -0.02 -10.87
N LEU A 255 12.05 0.56 -9.66
CA LEU A 255 13.29 1.07 -9.07
C LEU A 255 14.26 -0.06 -8.71
N SER A 256 13.77 -1.22 -8.26
CA SER A 256 14.62 -2.39 -7.98
C SER A 256 15.19 -3.03 -9.24
N GLU A 257 14.56 -2.81 -10.40
CA GLU A 257 15.05 -3.19 -11.73
C GLU A 257 15.94 -2.10 -12.37
N ASP A 258 16.41 -1.12 -11.59
CA ASP A 258 17.32 -0.04 -11.99
C ASP A 258 16.75 0.86 -13.10
N ARG A 259 15.42 0.99 -13.21
CA ARG A 259 14.80 1.96 -14.10
C ARG A 259 15.03 3.37 -13.56
N ASP A 260 15.19 4.33 -14.47
CA ASP A 260 15.19 5.74 -14.10
C ASP A 260 13.84 6.17 -13.50
N LEU A 261 13.85 7.27 -12.76
CA LEU A 261 12.65 7.72 -12.05
C LEU A 261 11.46 7.99 -12.99
N PRO A 262 11.60 8.70 -14.14
CA PRO A 262 10.48 8.89 -15.07
C PRO A 262 9.86 7.58 -15.54
N SER A 263 10.69 6.60 -15.90
CA SER A 263 10.25 5.26 -16.33
C SER A 263 9.59 4.48 -15.20
N ALA A 264 10.10 4.61 -13.96
CA ALA A 264 9.52 3.97 -12.79
C ALA A 264 8.13 4.54 -12.44
N LEU A 265 7.97 5.88 -12.49
CA LEU A 265 6.69 6.54 -12.28
C LEU A 265 5.66 6.14 -13.33
N ARG A 266 6.07 6.10 -14.59
CA ARG A 266 5.20 5.67 -15.69
C ARG A 266 4.75 4.22 -15.52
N PHE A 267 5.65 3.31 -15.12
CA PHE A 267 5.34 1.92 -14.84
C PHE A 267 4.37 1.77 -13.65
N ALA A 268 4.59 2.51 -12.58
CA ALA A 268 3.70 2.53 -11.42
C ALA A 268 2.28 3.01 -11.78
N ASN A 269 2.17 4.09 -12.56
CA ASN A 269 0.89 4.58 -13.08
C ASN A 269 0.19 3.54 -13.95
N ALA A 270 0.93 2.85 -14.85
CA ALA A 270 0.36 1.82 -15.70
C ALA A 270 -0.14 0.62 -14.89
N ALA A 271 0.60 0.17 -13.89
CA ALA A 271 0.19 -0.93 -13.01
C ALA A 271 -1.11 -0.58 -12.25
N ALA A 272 -1.18 0.61 -11.66
CA ALA A 272 -2.38 1.10 -11.01
C ALA A 272 -3.56 1.25 -11.99
N ALA A 273 -3.32 1.76 -13.20
CA ALA A 273 -4.36 1.92 -14.20
C ALA A 273 -4.95 0.58 -14.66
N VAL A 274 -4.14 -0.47 -14.82
CA VAL A 274 -4.68 -1.81 -15.13
C VAL A 274 -5.47 -2.36 -13.95
N SER A 275 -4.99 -2.19 -12.71
CA SER A 275 -5.67 -2.75 -11.53
C SER A 275 -7.09 -2.21 -11.38
N VAL A 276 -7.34 -0.93 -11.66
CA VAL A 276 -8.68 -0.35 -11.49
C VAL A 276 -9.70 -0.81 -12.53
N THR A 277 -9.30 -1.54 -13.57
CA THR A 277 -10.22 -2.05 -14.61
C THR A 277 -10.99 -3.31 -14.21
N ARG A 278 -10.76 -3.85 -13.01
CA ARG A 278 -11.40 -5.07 -12.50
C ARG A 278 -11.61 -5.02 -11.00
N MET A 279 -12.55 -5.84 -10.52
CA MET A 279 -12.96 -5.89 -9.11
C MET A 279 -11.89 -6.49 -8.19
N GLY A 280 -11.82 -5.97 -6.96
CA GLY A 280 -11.10 -6.53 -5.83
C GLY A 280 -9.70 -5.97 -5.62
N ALA A 281 -9.12 -6.21 -4.44
CA ALA A 281 -7.79 -5.74 -4.05
C ALA A 281 -6.69 -6.59 -4.72
N GLN A 282 -6.35 -7.74 -4.15
CA GLN A 282 -5.29 -8.62 -4.68
C GLN A 282 -5.71 -9.33 -5.97
N ALA A 283 -7.01 -9.55 -6.18
CA ALA A 283 -7.52 -10.17 -7.39
C ALA A 283 -7.36 -9.26 -8.63
N SER A 284 -7.42 -7.94 -8.45
CA SER A 284 -7.29 -6.96 -9.53
C SER A 284 -5.85 -6.69 -9.97
N VAL A 285 -4.86 -7.13 -9.19
CA VAL A 285 -3.45 -6.90 -9.50
C VAL A 285 -3.09 -7.46 -10.89
N PRO A 286 -2.50 -6.63 -11.78
CA PRO A 286 -2.14 -7.07 -13.12
C PRO A 286 -0.94 -8.01 -13.15
N SER A 287 -0.81 -8.75 -14.26
CA SER A 287 0.47 -9.35 -14.62
C SER A 287 1.42 -8.28 -15.19
N ARG A 288 2.70 -8.61 -15.23
CA ARG A 288 3.72 -7.75 -15.82
C ARG A 288 3.44 -7.46 -17.29
N GLU A 289 3.01 -8.47 -18.05
CA GLU A 289 2.73 -8.39 -19.49
C GLU A 289 1.56 -7.44 -19.78
N GLU A 290 0.52 -7.42 -18.92
CA GLU A 290 -0.60 -6.50 -19.05
C GLU A 290 -0.15 -5.05 -18.87
N VAL A 291 0.74 -4.78 -17.91
CA VAL A 291 1.32 -3.46 -17.66
C VAL A 291 2.18 -3.01 -18.83
N ASP A 292 3.09 -3.89 -19.30
CA ASP A 292 3.95 -3.59 -20.44
C ASP A 292 3.12 -3.35 -21.73
N ALA A 293 2.03 -4.11 -21.92
CA ALA A 293 1.12 -3.91 -23.04
C ALA A 293 0.39 -2.56 -22.99
N LEU A 294 -0.04 -2.09 -21.82
CA LEU A 294 -0.64 -0.76 -21.67
C LEU A 294 0.37 0.35 -21.95
N MET A 295 1.59 0.24 -21.43
CA MET A 295 2.67 1.21 -21.66
C MET A 295 3.05 1.35 -23.12
N ASN A 296 2.93 0.28 -23.92
CA ASN A 296 3.26 0.30 -25.35
C ASN A 296 2.13 0.89 -26.21
N ARG A 297 0.89 1.00 -25.69
CA ARG A 297 -0.28 1.51 -26.42
C ARG A 297 -0.51 3.01 -26.23
N GLN A 298 -0.05 3.58 -25.16
CA GLN A 298 -0.22 4.98 -24.76
C GLN A 298 1.13 5.63 -24.40
#